data_bc9c1597ebb7f39b8a2c91a9057b73dd
#
_entry.id   bc9c1597ebb7f39b8a2c91a9057b73dd
#
_cell.length_a   1.000
_cell.length_b   1.000
_cell.length_c   1.000
_cell.angle_alpha   90.00
_cell.angle_beta   90.00
_cell.angle_gamma   90.00
#
_symmetry.space_group_name_H-M   'P 1'
#
loop_
_entity.id
_entity.type
_entity.pdbx_description
1 polymer ?
#
loop_
_entity_poly.entity_id
_entity_poly.type
_entity_poly.pdbx_seq_one_letter_code
_entity_poly.pdbx_strand_id
1 'polypeptide(L)'
;MASINDNYLKLKAGYLFPEIARRVNAFTTANPDAPVIKLGIGDVTEPLPLACRQAMTQAINDMGDRQSFKGYGPEQGYAWLREKIAEHDFQARGCEISADEIFISDGSKCDTGNILDIFGKNNTIAVTDPVYPVYVDTNVMAGHTGDANEKGEYDGLVYLPISAENDFTAEIPSQKVDLIYLCFPNNPTGATATKAYLKQWVDYANGHGSIIFFDAAYEAFITDPALPHSIYEIEGARNCAIEFRSFSKNAGFTGTRCALTVVPKTLTAQAQDGSQVVLWKLWNGRQSTKFNGVSYIVQRGAEAVYSPEGQAQVKALVSFYLENARIIREQLAAAGLTVYGGVNAPYVWVKTPANLSSWDFFDKLLQTVHVVGTPGAGFGAAGEGYFRISAFNSRENVEEAMRRITTTFKG
;
A
#
# COMPACT_ATOMS: atom_id res chain seq x y z
N MET A 1 7.18 30.08 -24.85
CA MET A 1 6.61 29.62 -23.57
C MET A 1 6.99 28.16 -23.38
N ALA A 2 7.33 27.75 -22.16
CA ALA A 2 7.50 26.33 -21.86
C ALA A 2 6.16 25.60 -21.95
N SER A 3 6.16 24.36 -22.44
CA SER A 3 4.99 23.48 -22.42
C SER A 3 5.02 22.59 -21.17
N ILE A 4 3.83 22.25 -20.67
CA ILE A 4 3.65 21.34 -19.54
C ILE A 4 3.50 19.89 -20.03
N ASN A 5 3.48 18.95 -19.08
CA ASN A 5 3.04 17.58 -19.35
C ASN A 5 1.50 17.54 -19.22
N ASP A 6 0.79 17.54 -20.34
CA ASP A 6 -0.68 17.59 -20.40
C ASP A 6 -1.36 16.39 -19.76
N ASN A 7 -0.63 15.27 -19.52
CA ASN A 7 -1.19 14.13 -18.81
C ASN A 7 -1.62 14.48 -17.37
N TYR A 8 -0.99 15.47 -16.74
CA TYR A 8 -1.41 15.95 -15.42
C TYR A 8 -2.79 16.60 -15.43
N LEU A 9 -3.25 17.12 -16.57
CA LEU A 9 -4.58 17.70 -16.72
C LEU A 9 -5.68 16.63 -16.82
N LYS A 10 -5.32 15.38 -17.10
CA LYS A 10 -6.24 14.24 -17.17
C LYS A 10 -6.60 13.68 -15.80
N LEU A 11 -5.80 14.00 -14.77
CA LEU A 11 -6.11 13.60 -13.41
C LEU A 11 -7.47 14.19 -12.99
N LYS A 12 -8.37 13.33 -12.54
CA LYS A 12 -9.57 13.82 -11.86
C LYS A 12 -9.12 14.48 -10.57
N ALA A 13 -9.27 15.80 -10.49
CA ALA A 13 -8.84 16.60 -9.35
C ALA A 13 -9.30 15.96 -8.04
N GLY A 14 -8.34 15.40 -7.30
CA GLY A 14 -8.42 14.94 -5.91
C GLY A 14 -9.77 14.43 -5.41
N TYR A 15 -10.43 13.55 -6.18
CA TYR A 15 -11.83 13.20 -5.98
C TYR A 15 -12.14 12.61 -4.59
N LEU A 16 -11.33 11.72 -4.09
CA LEU A 16 -11.66 10.96 -2.87
C LEU A 16 -11.30 11.72 -1.58
N PHE A 17 -10.01 11.85 -1.30
CA PHE A 17 -9.57 12.40 0.01
C PHE A 17 -9.86 13.89 0.19
N PRO A 18 -9.70 14.77 -0.82
CA PRO A 18 -10.14 16.16 -0.75
C PRO A 18 -11.65 16.29 -0.57
N GLU A 19 -12.47 15.46 -1.22
CA GLU A 19 -13.93 15.51 -1.05
C GLU A 19 -14.34 15.06 0.36
N ILE A 20 -13.74 14.00 0.89
CA ILE A 20 -13.91 13.59 2.29
C ILE A 20 -13.56 14.76 3.22
N ALA A 21 -12.39 15.37 3.03
CA ALA A 21 -11.95 16.51 3.85
C ALA A 21 -12.91 17.69 3.75
N ARG A 22 -13.40 18.02 2.56
CA ARG A 22 -14.38 19.08 2.34
C ARG A 22 -15.67 18.83 3.13
N ARG A 23 -16.25 17.61 3.02
CA ARG A 23 -17.50 17.26 3.74
C ARG A 23 -17.30 17.26 5.24
N VAL A 24 -16.20 16.68 5.74
CA VAL A 24 -15.88 16.68 7.18
C VAL A 24 -15.69 18.09 7.70
N ASN A 25 -14.94 18.95 6.99
CA ASN A 25 -14.73 20.34 7.41
C ASN A 25 -16.05 21.15 7.43
N ALA A 26 -16.91 20.96 6.42
CA ALA A 26 -18.22 21.60 6.40
C ALA A 26 -19.07 21.17 7.62
N PHE A 27 -19.09 19.87 7.92
CA PHE A 27 -19.81 19.32 9.07
C PHE A 27 -19.26 19.85 10.39
N THR A 28 -17.94 19.80 10.63
CA THR A 28 -17.32 20.24 11.89
C THR A 28 -17.45 21.75 12.11
N THR A 29 -17.45 22.53 11.03
CA THR A 29 -17.71 23.98 11.11
C THR A 29 -19.14 24.27 11.54
N ALA A 30 -20.11 23.51 11.04
CA ALA A 30 -21.52 23.65 11.39
C ALA A 30 -21.86 23.05 12.77
N ASN A 31 -21.05 22.10 13.25
CA ASN A 31 -21.28 21.34 14.48
C ASN A 31 -19.98 21.26 15.32
N PRO A 32 -19.51 22.38 15.88
CA PRO A 32 -18.20 22.47 16.55
C PRO A 32 -18.07 21.55 17.79
N ASP A 33 -19.19 21.25 18.45
CA ASP A 33 -19.23 20.41 19.65
C ASP A 33 -19.42 18.91 19.33
N ALA A 34 -19.55 18.52 18.06
CA ALA A 34 -19.73 17.14 17.64
C ALA A 34 -18.38 16.42 17.49
N PRO A 35 -18.03 15.45 18.37
CA PRO A 35 -16.75 14.74 18.27
C PRO A 35 -16.75 13.74 17.10
N VAL A 36 -16.05 14.07 16.02
CA VAL A 36 -15.93 13.22 14.83
C VAL A 36 -14.78 12.21 15.00
N ILE A 37 -15.10 10.93 14.91
CA ILE A 37 -14.12 9.83 14.92
C ILE A 37 -13.77 9.46 13.47
N LYS A 38 -12.48 9.57 13.12
CA LYS A 38 -12.00 9.34 11.75
C LYS A 38 -11.39 7.93 11.63
N LEU A 39 -12.09 7.02 10.97
CA LEU A 39 -11.65 5.66 10.64
C LEU A 39 -11.46 5.45 9.12
N GLY A 40 -11.29 6.53 8.36
CA GLY A 40 -11.14 6.47 6.90
C GLY A 40 -9.68 6.52 6.44
N ILE A 41 -8.79 7.12 7.21
CA ILE A 41 -7.40 7.34 6.79
C ILE A 41 -6.56 6.11 7.13
N GLY A 42 -5.75 5.67 6.17
CA GLY A 42 -4.77 4.60 6.38
C GLY A 42 -3.48 5.12 7.02
N ASP A 43 -3.57 5.97 8.03
CA ASP A 43 -2.43 6.49 8.78
C ASP A 43 -2.38 5.90 10.18
N VAL A 44 -1.19 5.51 10.63
CA VAL A 44 -0.98 4.95 11.97
C VAL A 44 -1.11 6.03 13.03
N THR A 45 -1.56 5.64 14.22
CA THR A 45 -1.85 6.56 15.33
C THR A 45 -0.98 6.31 16.56
N GLU A 46 -0.44 5.09 16.68
CA GLU A 46 0.45 4.75 17.79
C GLU A 46 1.85 5.30 17.59
N PRO A 47 2.56 5.64 18.69
CA PRO A 47 3.94 6.14 18.64
C PRO A 47 4.88 5.15 17.96
N LEU A 48 5.97 5.69 17.40
CA LEU A 48 7.10 4.89 16.92
C LEU A 48 7.60 3.94 18.02
N PRO A 49 8.01 2.69 17.70
CA PRO A 49 8.65 1.78 18.61
C PRO A 49 9.81 2.44 19.36
N LEU A 50 9.97 2.15 20.65
CA LEU A 50 11.00 2.76 21.48
C LEU A 50 12.41 2.49 20.93
N ALA A 51 12.67 1.26 20.47
CA ALA A 51 13.94 0.90 19.84
C ALA A 51 14.27 1.79 18.64
N CYS A 52 13.27 2.06 17.78
CA CYS A 52 13.45 2.96 16.62
C CYS A 52 13.75 4.39 17.05
N ARG A 53 13.03 4.92 18.04
CA ARG A 53 13.26 6.28 18.57
C ARG A 53 14.64 6.44 19.19
N GLN A 54 15.07 5.44 19.96
CA GLN A 54 16.41 5.43 20.59
C GLN A 54 17.50 5.40 19.53
N ALA A 55 17.37 4.55 18.50
CA ALA A 55 18.34 4.48 17.41
C ALA A 55 18.40 5.77 16.60
N MET A 56 17.27 6.42 16.33
CA MET A 56 17.23 7.72 15.66
C MET A 56 17.87 8.82 16.52
N THR A 57 17.61 8.83 17.83
CA THR A 57 18.23 9.80 18.76
C THR A 57 19.74 9.63 18.81
N GLN A 58 20.23 8.38 18.87
CA GLN A 58 21.68 8.11 18.83
C GLN A 58 22.26 8.57 17.48
N ALA A 59 21.59 8.29 16.37
CA ALA A 59 22.03 8.74 15.06
C ALA A 59 22.11 10.28 14.94
N ILE A 60 21.19 11.01 15.58
CA ILE A 60 21.27 12.49 15.67
C ILE A 60 22.49 12.91 16.46
N ASN A 61 22.78 12.27 17.59
CA ASN A 61 23.97 12.55 18.38
C ASN A 61 25.27 12.29 17.61
N ASP A 62 25.31 11.18 16.84
CA ASP A 62 26.45 10.85 15.96
C ASP A 62 26.71 11.96 14.92
N MET A 63 25.66 12.63 14.45
CA MET A 63 25.77 13.74 13.48
C MET A 63 26.36 15.02 14.11
N GLY A 64 26.40 15.11 15.44
CA GLY A 64 26.97 16.23 16.18
C GLY A 64 28.51 16.16 16.36
N ASP A 65 29.14 15.02 16.10
CA ASP A 65 30.58 14.83 16.22
C ASP A 65 31.22 14.73 14.82
N ARG A 66 32.35 15.45 14.64
CA ARG A 66 33.09 15.48 13.38
C ARG A 66 33.59 14.10 12.93
N GLN A 67 33.88 13.19 13.86
CA GLN A 67 34.38 11.85 13.53
C GLN A 67 33.28 10.88 13.12
N SER A 68 32.06 11.04 13.63
CA SER A 68 30.93 10.19 13.36
C SER A 68 29.92 10.79 12.37
N PHE A 69 30.08 12.07 12.00
CA PHE A 69 29.24 12.76 11.02
C PHE A 69 29.11 11.97 9.71
N LYS A 70 27.90 11.93 9.18
CA LYS A 70 27.57 11.28 7.90
C LYS A 70 27.10 12.32 6.90
N GLY A 71 27.79 12.42 5.76
CA GLY A 71 27.34 13.15 4.59
C GLY A 71 26.31 12.32 3.78
N TYR A 72 26.29 12.52 2.47
CA TYR A 72 25.47 11.70 1.58
C TYR A 72 25.80 10.21 1.75
N GLY A 73 24.78 9.42 2.01
CA GLY A 73 24.88 7.96 2.01
C GLY A 73 24.81 7.35 0.61
N PRO A 74 24.93 6.02 0.51
CA PRO A 74 24.67 5.32 -0.74
C PRO A 74 23.21 5.55 -1.20
N GLU A 75 23.01 5.84 -2.47
CA GLU A 75 21.68 6.10 -3.06
C GLU A 75 20.74 4.89 -2.93
N GLN A 76 21.30 3.68 -2.89
CA GLN A 76 20.54 2.43 -2.68
C GLN A 76 20.18 2.18 -1.21
N GLY A 77 20.68 3.00 -0.29
CA GLY A 77 20.59 2.77 1.15
C GLY A 77 21.85 2.07 1.73
N TYR A 78 22.03 2.20 3.02
CA TYR A 78 23.19 1.62 3.71
C TYR A 78 23.16 0.09 3.68
N ALA A 79 24.32 -0.52 3.48
CA ALA A 79 24.48 -1.99 3.40
C ALA A 79 23.94 -2.70 4.65
N TRP A 80 24.27 -2.19 5.84
CA TRP A 80 23.81 -2.78 7.11
C TRP A 80 22.28 -2.89 7.23
N LEU A 81 21.50 -1.92 6.70
CA LEU A 81 20.04 -2.01 6.70
C LEU A 81 19.55 -3.01 5.64
N ARG A 82 20.11 -2.95 4.42
CA ARG A 82 19.74 -3.87 3.33
C ARG A 82 20.04 -5.32 3.66
N GLU A 83 21.16 -5.59 4.37
CA GLU A 83 21.54 -6.91 4.86
C GLU A 83 20.52 -7.42 5.89
N LYS A 84 20.11 -6.57 6.85
CA LYS A 84 19.04 -6.94 7.82
C LYS A 84 17.71 -7.24 7.16
N ILE A 85 17.31 -6.44 6.19
CA ILE A 85 16.09 -6.69 5.41
C ILE A 85 16.21 -8.03 4.66
N ALA A 86 17.32 -8.28 3.95
CA ALA A 86 17.52 -9.52 3.22
C ALA A 86 17.45 -10.74 4.16
N GLU A 87 18.14 -10.68 5.30
CA GLU A 87 18.17 -11.74 6.30
C GLU A 87 16.78 -12.06 6.88
N HIS A 88 16.08 -11.03 7.39
CA HIS A 88 14.88 -11.22 8.19
C HIS A 88 13.59 -11.30 7.37
N ASP A 89 13.48 -10.51 6.30
CA ASP A 89 12.22 -10.40 5.54
C ASP A 89 12.15 -11.41 4.39
N PHE A 90 13.31 -11.86 3.88
CA PHE A 90 13.38 -12.73 2.70
C PHE A 90 14.05 -14.08 2.97
N GLN A 91 15.32 -14.11 3.38
CA GLN A 91 16.09 -15.34 3.53
C GLN A 91 15.55 -16.23 4.65
N ALA A 92 15.08 -15.65 5.76
CA ALA A 92 14.39 -16.39 6.83
C ALA A 92 13.10 -17.10 6.35
N ARG A 93 12.57 -16.72 5.18
CA ARG A 93 11.41 -17.35 4.51
C ARG A 93 11.79 -18.24 3.33
N GLY A 94 13.08 -18.45 3.10
CA GLY A 94 13.59 -19.24 1.98
C GLY A 94 13.64 -18.49 0.65
N CYS A 95 13.46 -17.16 0.64
CA CYS A 95 13.57 -16.36 -0.57
C CYS A 95 15.03 -15.98 -0.85
N GLU A 96 15.51 -16.25 -2.06
CA GLU A 96 16.89 -15.96 -2.49
C GLU A 96 17.05 -14.49 -2.90
N ILE A 97 16.77 -13.54 -1.99
CA ILE A 97 16.99 -12.11 -2.22
C ILE A 97 18.26 -11.68 -1.49
N SER A 98 19.16 -11.02 -2.23
CA SER A 98 20.40 -10.47 -1.69
C SER A 98 20.26 -8.98 -1.36
N ALA A 99 21.10 -8.49 -0.44
CA ALA A 99 21.06 -7.08 0.01
C ALA A 99 21.22 -6.07 -1.12
N ASP A 100 21.93 -6.43 -2.19
CA ASP A 100 22.17 -5.56 -3.34
C ASP A 100 21.04 -5.58 -4.39
N GLU A 101 20.00 -6.38 -4.19
CA GLU A 101 18.72 -6.33 -4.92
C GLU A 101 17.69 -5.42 -4.23
N ILE A 102 18.03 -4.88 -3.04
CA ILE A 102 17.16 -4.06 -2.19
C ILE A 102 17.58 -2.59 -2.30
N PHE A 103 16.61 -1.71 -2.55
CA PHE A 103 16.78 -0.27 -2.65
C PHE A 103 15.92 0.42 -1.60
N ILE A 104 16.54 1.14 -0.67
CA ILE A 104 15.84 1.90 0.38
C ILE A 104 15.32 3.20 -0.20
N SER A 105 14.08 3.55 0.13
CA SER A 105 13.38 4.74 -0.37
C SER A 105 12.66 5.49 0.74
N ASP A 106 12.09 6.64 0.38
CA ASP A 106 11.32 7.51 1.27
C ASP A 106 9.82 7.18 1.32
N GLY A 107 9.40 6.06 0.73
CA GLY A 107 8.03 5.56 0.80
C GLY A 107 7.61 4.73 -0.42
N SER A 108 6.89 3.61 -0.21
CA SER A 108 6.42 2.76 -1.30
C SER A 108 5.50 3.49 -2.29
N LYS A 109 4.76 4.53 -1.84
CA LYS A 109 4.00 5.40 -2.74
C LYS A 109 4.90 6.08 -3.78
N CYS A 110 6.06 6.58 -3.36
CA CYS A 110 7.04 7.17 -4.26
C CYS A 110 7.61 6.11 -5.21
N ASP A 111 7.91 4.93 -4.69
CA ASP A 111 8.47 3.83 -5.47
C ASP A 111 7.52 3.35 -6.57
N THR A 112 6.24 3.14 -6.25
CA THR A 112 5.23 2.70 -7.22
C THR A 112 4.99 3.71 -8.34
N GLY A 113 5.22 5.00 -8.08
CA GLY A 113 5.19 6.03 -9.11
C GLY A 113 6.51 6.14 -9.90
N ASN A 114 7.62 6.11 -9.17
CA ASN A 114 8.96 6.29 -9.74
C ASN A 114 9.42 5.11 -10.60
N ILE A 115 8.93 3.89 -10.33
CA ILE A 115 9.30 2.70 -11.10
C ILE A 115 8.89 2.83 -12.58
N LEU A 116 7.88 3.63 -12.86
CA LEU A 116 7.41 3.88 -14.23
C LEU A 116 8.44 4.63 -15.09
N ASP A 117 9.41 5.32 -14.47
CA ASP A 117 10.49 6.00 -15.20
C ASP A 117 11.33 5.04 -16.06
N ILE A 118 11.38 3.74 -15.71
CA ILE A 118 12.18 2.74 -16.46
C ILE A 118 11.36 1.92 -17.46
N PHE A 119 10.07 2.20 -17.62
CA PHE A 119 9.17 1.49 -18.54
C PHE A 119 8.69 2.40 -19.68
N GLY A 120 8.55 1.82 -20.86
CA GLY A 120 8.04 2.52 -22.05
C GLY A 120 6.54 2.81 -21.95
N LYS A 121 6.07 3.84 -22.66
CA LYS A 121 4.67 4.30 -22.61
C LYS A 121 3.65 3.36 -23.27
N ASN A 122 4.12 2.41 -24.08
CA ASN A 122 3.25 1.50 -24.85
C ASN A 122 2.91 0.21 -24.11
N ASN A 123 3.26 0.10 -22.81
CA ASN A 123 2.91 -1.06 -22.01
C ASN A 123 1.42 -1.05 -21.68
N THR A 124 0.77 -2.19 -21.83
CA THR A 124 -0.60 -2.43 -21.32
C THR A 124 -0.53 -2.70 -19.83
N ILE A 125 -1.34 -1.99 -19.04
CA ILE A 125 -1.26 -2.02 -17.58
C ILE A 125 -2.55 -2.58 -17.01
N ALA A 126 -2.44 -3.57 -16.12
CA ALA A 126 -3.57 -4.12 -15.37
C ALA A 126 -3.55 -3.67 -13.92
N VAL A 127 -4.72 -3.26 -13.43
CA VAL A 127 -5.01 -2.93 -12.03
C VAL A 127 -6.26 -3.64 -11.58
N THR A 128 -6.36 -4.00 -10.30
CA THR A 128 -7.64 -4.49 -9.75
C THR A 128 -8.67 -3.36 -9.69
N ASP A 129 -9.95 -3.68 -9.63
CA ASP A 129 -11.02 -2.75 -9.31
C ASP A 129 -11.92 -3.40 -8.23
N PRO A 130 -12.01 -2.84 -7.02
CA PRO A 130 -11.39 -1.61 -6.53
C PRO A 130 -9.87 -1.69 -6.40
N VAL A 131 -9.21 -0.53 -6.44
CA VAL A 131 -7.75 -0.39 -6.44
C VAL A 131 -7.28 0.77 -5.54
N TYR A 132 -6.04 0.71 -5.04
CA TYR A 132 -5.39 1.88 -4.46
C TYR A 132 -5.17 2.95 -5.54
N PRO A 133 -5.81 4.14 -5.46
CA PRO A 133 -5.88 5.09 -6.58
C PRO A 133 -4.53 5.54 -7.12
N VAL A 134 -3.48 5.49 -6.29
CA VAL A 134 -2.13 5.92 -6.68
C VAL A 134 -1.58 5.13 -7.87
N TYR A 135 -1.93 3.85 -8.01
CA TYR A 135 -1.48 3.06 -9.17
C TYR A 135 -2.08 3.60 -10.48
N VAL A 136 -3.34 3.98 -10.46
CA VAL A 136 -4.00 4.63 -11.61
C VAL A 136 -3.39 6.00 -11.85
N ASP A 137 -3.37 6.86 -10.84
CA ASP A 137 -2.93 8.26 -10.97
C ASP A 137 -1.49 8.41 -11.47
N THR A 138 -0.57 7.56 -10.96
CA THR A 138 0.82 7.60 -11.40
C THR A 138 1.00 7.16 -12.86
N ASN A 139 0.19 6.22 -13.32
CA ASN A 139 0.16 5.81 -14.72
C ASN A 139 -0.45 6.89 -15.62
N VAL A 140 -1.47 7.62 -15.16
CA VAL A 140 -1.99 8.82 -15.85
C VAL A 140 -0.89 9.86 -16.01
N MET A 141 -0.20 10.22 -14.93
CA MET A 141 0.92 11.19 -14.94
C MET A 141 2.02 10.80 -15.90
N ALA A 142 2.34 9.50 -15.96
CA ALA A 142 3.36 8.94 -16.85
C ALA A 142 2.91 8.87 -18.32
N GLY A 143 1.61 9.04 -18.60
CA GLY A 143 1.05 9.03 -19.95
C GLY A 143 0.79 7.63 -20.53
N HIS A 144 0.52 6.65 -19.65
CA HIS A 144 0.22 5.26 -20.03
C HIS A 144 -1.27 5.00 -20.30
N THR A 145 -2.17 5.94 -20.01
CA THR A 145 -3.58 5.61 -19.80
C THR A 145 -4.56 6.15 -20.83
N GLY A 146 -4.18 7.06 -21.72
CA GLY A 146 -5.18 7.75 -22.54
C GLY A 146 -6.08 8.68 -21.73
N ASP A 147 -7.35 8.85 -22.16
CA ASP A 147 -8.35 9.70 -21.51
C ASP A 147 -9.32 8.86 -20.66
N ALA A 148 -9.96 9.50 -19.68
CA ALA A 148 -10.96 8.84 -18.84
C ALA A 148 -12.33 8.84 -19.53
N ASN A 149 -13.09 7.73 -19.40
CA ASN A 149 -14.48 7.63 -19.80
C ASN A 149 -15.43 8.29 -18.77
N GLU A 150 -16.73 8.27 -19.02
CA GLU A 150 -17.75 8.84 -18.14
C GLU A 150 -17.77 8.22 -16.73
N LYS A 151 -17.38 6.94 -16.60
CA LYS A 151 -17.26 6.24 -15.31
C LYS A 151 -15.97 6.59 -14.57
N GLY A 152 -15.02 7.24 -15.24
CA GLY A 152 -13.73 7.58 -14.69
C GLY A 152 -12.66 6.52 -14.84
N GLU A 153 -12.93 5.51 -15.64
CA GLU A 153 -11.96 4.50 -16.05
C GLU A 153 -11.17 5.04 -17.24
N TYR A 154 -9.87 4.75 -17.30
CA TYR A 154 -8.99 5.17 -18.38
C TYR A 154 -8.85 4.06 -19.42
N ASP A 155 -9.02 4.38 -20.70
CA ASP A 155 -9.06 3.40 -21.80
C ASP A 155 -7.76 2.59 -21.96
N GLY A 156 -6.62 3.14 -21.53
CA GLY A 156 -5.31 2.47 -21.57
C GLY A 156 -5.06 1.50 -20.42
N LEU A 157 -5.98 1.35 -19.45
CA LEU A 157 -5.87 0.43 -18.34
C LEU A 157 -6.81 -0.76 -18.48
N VAL A 158 -6.32 -1.92 -18.09
CA VAL A 158 -7.14 -3.14 -17.95
C VAL A 158 -7.57 -3.24 -16.48
N TYR A 159 -8.84 -3.02 -16.24
CA TYR A 159 -9.43 -3.16 -14.91
C TYR A 159 -9.82 -4.61 -14.66
N LEU A 160 -9.38 -5.18 -13.55
CA LEU A 160 -9.62 -6.55 -13.14
C LEU A 160 -10.61 -6.53 -11.96
N PRO A 161 -11.91 -6.82 -12.19
CA PRO A 161 -12.90 -6.72 -11.13
C PRO A 161 -12.61 -7.69 -9.99
N ILE A 162 -12.67 -7.19 -8.75
CA ILE A 162 -12.63 -8.01 -7.53
C ILE A 162 -13.84 -7.69 -6.66
N SER A 163 -14.53 -8.73 -6.25
CA SER A 163 -15.80 -8.63 -5.51
C SER A 163 -15.95 -9.79 -4.53
N ALA A 164 -17.06 -9.81 -3.80
CA ALA A 164 -17.38 -10.90 -2.89
C ALA A 164 -17.57 -12.24 -3.59
N GLU A 165 -17.99 -12.23 -4.87
CA GLU A 165 -18.24 -13.43 -5.66
C GLU A 165 -16.93 -14.15 -6.06
N ASN A 166 -15.81 -13.45 -6.08
CA ASN A 166 -14.50 -14.02 -6.37
C ASN A 166 -13.51 -13.86 -5.20
N ASP A 167 -14.01 -13.76 -3.97
CA ASP A 167 -13.23 -13.61 -2.74
C ASP A 167 -12.23 -12.43 -2.80
N PHE A 168 -12.60 -11.37 -3.54
CA PHE A 168 -11.76 -10.21 -3.81
C PHE A 168 -10.39 -10.55 -4.42
N THR A 169 -10.36 -11.57 -5.27
CA THR A 169 -9.20 -11.98 -6.07
C THR A 169 -9.53 -11.86 -7.55
N ALA A 170 -8.64 -11.23 -8.33
CA ALA A 170 -8.84 -11.02 -9.75
C ALA A 170 -8.61 -12.31 -10.55
N GLU A 171 -9.41 -12.50 -11.60
CA GLU A 171 -9.15 -13.55 -12.59
C GLU A 171 -7.95 -13.18 -13.48
N ILE A 172 -7.22 -14.20 -13.93
CA ILE A 172 -6.14 -14.03 -14.90
C ILE A 172 -6.72 -13.52 -16.22
N PRO A 173 -6.25 -12.38 -16.77
CA PRO A 173 -6.81 -11.84 -18.00
C PRO A 173 -6.52 -12.76 -19.19
N SER A 174 -7.48 -12.87 -20.11
CA SER A 174 -7.31 -13.64 -21.36
C SER A 174 -6.42 -12.92 -22.38
N GLN A 175 -6.32 -11.60 -22.29
CA GLN A 175 -5.43 -10.79 -23.13
C GLN A 175 -4.07 -10.62 -22.46
N LYS A 176 -3.02 -10.39 -23.26
CA LYS A 176 -1.71 -10.05 -22.74
C LYS A 176 -1.77 -8.67 -22.06
N VAL A 177 -1.21 -8.56 -20.86
CA VAL A 177 -0.90 -7.30 -20.19
C VAL A 177 0.59 -7.27 -19.83
N ASP A 178 1.22 -6.11 -19.89
CA ASP A 178 2.68 -6.00 -19.73
C ASP A 178 3.08 -5.70 -18.27
N LEU A 179 2.35 -4.81 -17.60
CA LEU A 179 2.58 -4.44 -16.20
C LEU A 179 1.33 -4.73 -15.37
N ILE A 180 1.50 -5.43 -14.25
CA ILE A 180 0.40 -5.93 -13.42
C ILE A 180 0.58 -5.44 -11.99
N TYR A 181 -0.35 -4.65 -11.46
CA TYR A 181 -0.33 -4.25 -10.06
C TYR A 181 -1.14 -5.25 -9.21
N LEU A 182 -0.47 -5.85 -8.24
CA LEU A 182 -1.09 -6.69 -7.21
C LEU A 182 -0.72 -6.15 -5.83
N CYS A 183 -1.71 -5.99 -4.95
CA CYS A 183 -1.52 -5.55 -3.58
C CYS A 183 -2.08 -6.58 -2.61
N PHE A 184 -1.22 -7.21 -1.80
CA PHE A 184 -1.65 -8.17 -0.79
C PHE A 184 -0.79 -8.09 0.47
N PRO A 185 -1.42 -8.00 1.66
CA PRO A 185 -2.86 -7.77 1.90
C PRO A 185 -3.39 -6.53 1.19
N ASN A 186 -4.62 -6.64 0.67
CA ASN A 186 -5.16 -5.65 -0.26
C ASN A 186 -5.64 -4.36 0.45
N ASN A 187 -5.34 -3.24 -0.14
CA ASN A 187 -5.99 -1.97 0.09
C ASN A 187 -6.84 -1.64 -1.14
N PRO A 188 -8.22 -1.61 -1.03
CA PRO A 188 -8.99 -1.33 0.19
C PRO A 188 -9.63 -2.55 0.88
N THR A 189 -9.69 -3.72 0.26
CA THR A 189 -10.60 -4.82 0.66
C THR A 189 -10.14 -5.62 1.88
N GLY A 190 -8.85 -5.55 2.22
CA GLY A 190 -8.27 -6.39 3.27
C GLY A 190 -8.10 -7.87 2.88
N ALA A 191 -8.33 -8.22 1.60
CA ALA A 191 -8.13 -9.58 1.11
C ALA A 191 -6.66 -9.99 1.11
N THR A 192 -6.40 -11.29 1.22
CA THR A 192 -5.08 -11.90 1.16
C THR A 192 -4.98 -12.86 -0.03
N ALA A 193 -3.76 -13.16 -0.47
CA ALA A 193 -3.51 -14.09 -1.55
C ALA A 193 -2.92 -15.40 -1.03
N THR A 194 -3.39 -16.53 -1.54
CA THR A 194 -2.75 -17.85 -1.31
C THR A 194 -1.53 -18.04 -2.21
N LYS A 195 -0.62 -18.95 -1.83
CA LYS A 195 0.51 -19.33 -2.69
C LYS A 195 0.04 -19.85 -4.05
N ALA A 196 -1.03 -20.63 -4.08
CA ALA A 196 -1.60 -21.16 -5.33
C ALA A 196 -2.14 -20.05 -6.24
N TYR A 197 -2.80 -19.05 -5.68
CA TYR A 197 -3.28 -17.89 -6.45
C TYR A 197 -2.12 -17.05 -7.01
N LEU A 198 -1.12 -16.73 -6.19
CA LEU A 198 0.05 -15.99 -6.67
C LEU A 198 0.86 -16.77 -7.72
N LYS A 199 0.86 -18.13 -7.62
CA LYS A 199 1.52 -18.97 -8.63
C LYS A 199 0.88 -18.82 -10.02
N GLN A 200 -0.43 -18.68 -10.10
CA GLN A 200 -1.12 -18.45 -11.38
C GLN A 200 -0.65 -17.13 -12.03
N TRP A 201 -0.50 -16.07 -11.23
CA TRP A 201 0.01 -14.79 -11.73
C TRP A 201 1.48 -14.86 -12.14
N VAL A 202 2.31 -15.55 -11.37
CA VAL A 202 3.73 -15.75 -11.71
C VAL A 202 3.87 -16.57 -13.00
N ASP A 203 3.07 -17.62 -13.18
CA ASP A 203 3.08 -18.42 -14.39
C ASP A 203 2.60 -17.63 -15.61
N TYR A 204 1.51 -16.86 -15.43
CA TYR A 204 1.02 -15.96 -16.47
C TYR A 204 2.10 -14.94 -16.87
N ALA A 205 2.72 -14.26 -15.90
CA ALA A 205 3.71 -13.23 -16.15
C ALA A 205 4.94 -13.80 -16.86
N ASN A 206 5.47 -14.94 -16.41
CA ASN A 206 6.58 -15.62 -17.08
C ASN A 206 6.22 -16.07 -18.50
N GLY A 207 5.00 -16.57 -18.71
CA GLY A 207 4.52 -17.03 -20.02
C GLY A 207 4.35 -15.92 -21.05
N HIS A 208 4.07 -14.69 -20.61
CA HIS A 208 3.79 -13.53 -21.47
C HIS A 208 4.91 -12.48 -21.48
N GLY A 209 5.96 -12.65 -20.64
CA GLY A 209 6.99 -11.64 -20.45
C GLY A 209 6.48 -10.38 -19.75
N SER A 210 5.50 -10.53 -18.88
CA SER A 210 4.90 -9.44 -18.09
C SER A 210 5.69 -9.21 -16.81
N ILE A 211 5.55 -8.02 -16.22
CA ILE A 211 6.15 -7.66 -14.91
C ILE A 211 5.06 -7.43 -13.88
N ILE A 212 5.15 -8.13 -12.76
CA ILE A 212 4.27 -7.92 -11.60
C ILE A 212 4.88 -6.85 -10.69
N PHE A 213 4.12 -5.81 -10.39
CA PHE A 213 4.37 -4.84 -9.34
C PHE A 213 3.61 -5.29 -8.09
N PHE A 214 4.31 -5.95 -7.17
CA PHE A 214 3.73 -6.55 -5.98
C PHE A 214 3.88 -5.59 -4.79
N ASP A 215 2.78 -4.98 -4.35
CA ASP A 215 2.76 -4.12 -3.17
C ASP A 215 2.45 -4.95 -1.92
N ALA A 216 3.45 -5.13 -1.08
CA ALA A 216 3.41 -5.87 0.18
C ALA A 216 3.47 -4.92 1.41
N ALA A 217 2.97 -3.68 1.29
CA ALA A 217 3.02 -2.69 2.36
C ALA A 217 2.32 -3.13 3.67
N TYR A 218 1.45 -4.13 3.61
CA TYR A 218 0.71 -4.66 4.76
C TYR A 218 1.11 -6.10 5.14
N GLU A 219 2.20 -6.63 4.60
CA GLU A 219 2.63 -8.03 4.81
C GLU A 219 2.79 -8.39 6.30
N ALA A 220 3.23 -7.44 7.13
CA ALA A 220 3.42 -7.65 8.56
C ALA A 220 2.12 -7.95 9.33
N PHE A 221 0.96 -7.67 8.72
CA PHE A 221 -0.36 -7.98 9.28
C PHE A 221 -0.81 -9.42 9.02
N ILE A 222 -0.09 -10.17 8.19
CA ILE A 222 -0.38 -11.58 7.93
C ILE A 222 0.02 -12.39 9.17
N THR A 223 -0.95 -13.06 9.78
CA THR A 223 -0.75 -13.94 10.94
C THR A 223 -0.94 -15.41 10.61
N ASP A 224 -1.58 -15.73 9.49
CA ASP A 224 -1.75 -17.09 9.00
C ASP A 224 -0.45 -17.59 8.37
N PRO A 225 0.21 -18.63 8.94
CA PRO A 225 1.47 -19.15 8.42
C PRO A 225 1.34 -19.81 7.04
N ALA A 226 0.13 -20.10 6.56
CA ALA A 226 -0.10 -20.67 5.23
C ALA A 226 -0.03 -19.62 4.12
N LEU A 227 -0.16 -18.34 4.47
CA LEU A 227 -0.15 -17.24 3.50
C LEU A 227 1.28 -16.73 3.26
N PRO A 228 1.61 -16.37 2.01
CA PRO A 228 2.92 -15.82 1.69
C PRO A 228 3.02 -14.35 2.15
N HIS A 229 4.18 -13.97 2.66
CA HIS A 229 4.53 -12.58 3.00
C HIS A 229 5.28 -11.88 1.87
N SER A 230 5.74 -12.62 0.88
CA SER A 230 6.49 -12.12 -0.28
C SER A 230 6.06 -12.86 -1.53
N ILE A 231 6.02 -12.15 -2.66
CA ILE A 231 5.87 -12.80 -3.96
C ILE A 231 7.03 -13.77 -4.26
N TYR A 232 8.21 -13.52 -3.68
CA TYR A 232 9.39 -14.36 -3.88
C TYR A 232 9.36 -15.70 -3.16
N GLU A 233 8.34 -15.98 -2.33
CA GLU A 233 8.03 -17.32 -1.84
C GLU A 233 7.43 -18.21 -2.95
N ILE A 234 7.10 -17.62 -4.11
CA ILE A 234 6.53 -18.32 -5.26
C ILE A 234 7.63 -18.59 -6.29
N GLU A 235 7.79 -19.84 -6.65
CA GLU A 235 8.78 -20.27 -7.64
C GLU A 235 8.56 -19.56 -8.99
N GLY A 236 9.64 -18.97 -9.53
CA GLY A 236 9.63 -18.20 -10.78
C GLY A 236 9.38 -16.71 -10.61
N ALA A 237 8.99 -16.22 -9.43
CA ALA A 237 8.67 -14.81 -9.21
C ALA A 237 9.88 -13.86 -9.42
N ARG A 238 11.10 -14.32 -9.15
CA ARG A 238 12.32 -13.52 -9.39
C ARG A 238 12.53 -13.11 -10.85
N ASN A 239 11.90 -13.82 -11.77
CA ASN A 239 12.03 -13.56 -13.21
C ASN A 239 10.93 -12.63 -13.73
N CYS A 240 9.92 -12.30 -12.93
CA CYS A 240 8.78 -11.51 -13.39
C CYS A 240 8.20 -10.53 -12.35
N ALA A 241 8.80 -10.34 -11.17
CA ALA A 241 8.23 -9.48 -10.16
C ALA A 241 9.23 -8.46 -9.58
N ILE A 242 8.71 -7.26 -9.29
CA ILE A 242 9.30 -6.20 -8.45
C ILE A 242 8.40 -6.09 -7.22
N GLU A 243 8.98 -6.13 -6.02
CA GLU A 243 8.23 -6.04 -4.77
C GLU A 243 8.48 -4.71 -4.07
N PHE A 244 7.40 -4.08 -3.58
CA PHE A 244 7.44 -2.87 -2.78
C PHE A 244 7.04 -3.17 -1.34
N ARG A 245 7.82 -2.68 -0.36
CA ARG A 245 7.53 -2.78 1.07
C ARG A 245 7.67 -1.44 1.77
N SER A 246 7.10 -1.32 2.96
CA SER A 246 7.12 -0.07 3.71
C SER A 246 7.20 -0.29 5.22
N PHE A 247 8.02 0.50 5.89
CA PHE A 247 8.02 0.61 7.35
C PHE A 247 6.85 1.48 7.88
N SER A 248 6.06 2.09 6.98
CA SER A 248 4.99 3.00 7.35
C SER A 248 3.92 2.35 8.24
N LYS A 249 3.54 1.09 7.93
CA LYS A 249 2.37 0.47 8.57
C LYS A 249 2.74 -0.49 9.70
N ASN A 250 3.86 -1.17 9.59
CA ASN A 250 4.35 -2.10 10.59
C ASN A 250 5.09 -1.42 11.76
N ALA A 251 5.84 -0.35 11.48
CA ALA A 251 6.70 0.32 12.44
C ALA A 251 6.38 1.81 12.65
N GLY A 252 5.28 2.32 12.09
CA GLY A 252 4.83 3.68 12.33
C GLY A 252 5.58 4.78 11.54
N PHE A 253 6.32 4.43 10.48
CA PHE A 253 7.17 5.36 9.72
C PHE A 253 6.40 6.24 8.72
N THR A 254 5.11 6.50 8.95
CA THR A 254 4.31 7.37 8.06
C THR A 254 4.82 8.81 8.02
N GLY A 255 5.33 9.33 9.15
CA GLY A 255 5.90 10.67 9.25
C GLY A 255 7.41 10.74 9.01
N THR A 256 8.15 9.66 9.25
CA THR A 256 9.62 9.61 9.12
C THR A 256 10.09 9.18 7.75
N ARG A 257 9.26 8.47 6.99
CA ARG A 257 9.44 8.06 5.60
C ARG A 257 10.57 7.05 5.38
N CYS A 258 10.24 5.75 5.39
CA CYS A 258 11.16 4.69 4.98
C CYS A 258 10.39 3.54 4.32
N ALA A 259 10.90 3.08 3.21
CA ALA A 259 10.37 1.95 2.43
C ALA A 259 11.50 1.26 1.67
N LEU A 260 11.15 0.25 0.89
CA LEU A 260 12.10 -0.42 0.03
C LEU A 260 11.44 -0.98 -1.23
N THR A 261 12.23 -1.07 -2.29
CA THR A 261 11.91 -1.78 -3.53
C THR A 261 12.91 -2.91 -3.72
N VAL A 262 12.42 -4.10 -4.05
CA VAL A 262 13.25 -5.26 -4.43
C VAL A 262 13.19 -5.44 -5.94
N VAL A 263 14.35 -5.38 -6.59
CA VAL A 263 14.49 -5.61 -8.03
C VAL A 263 15.53 -6.72 -8.24
N PRO A 264 15.10 -7.94 -8.55
CA PRO A 264 16.03 -9.06 -8.76
C PRO A 264 17.00 -8.80 -9.93
N LYS A 265 18.25 -9.20 -9.77
CA LYS A 265 19.28 -9.08 -10.81
C LYS A 265 19.04 -9.96 -12.03
N THR A 266 18.21 -10.98 -11.87
CA THR A 266 17.81 -11.87 -12.97
C THR A 266 16.64 -11.30 -13.78
N LEU A 267 15.94 -10.30 -13.27
CA LEU A 267 14.74 -9.73 -13.89
C LEU A 267 15.11 -8.90 -15.11
N THR A 268 14.55 -9.23 -16.27
CA THR A 268 14.79 -8.54 -17.54
C THR A 268 13.49 -8.08 -18.17
N ALA A 269 13.59 -7.04 -19.02
CA ALA A 269 12.53 -6.64 -19.92
C ALA A 269 13.12 -6.35 -21.32
N GLN A 270 12.26 -6.31 -22.32
CA GLN A 270 12.67 -6.11 -23.70
C GLN A 270 12.81 -4.62 -24.05
N ALA A 271 13.93 -4.23 -24.65
CA ALA A 271 14.10 -2.91 -25.26
C ALA A 271 13.41 -2.86 -26.65
N GLN A 272 13.30 -1.65 -27.23
CA GLN A 272 12.64 -1.46 -28.52
C GLN A 272 13.31 -2.21 -29.69
N ASP A 273 14.62 -2.45 -29.60
CA ASP A 273 15.39 -3.21 -30.59
C ASP A 273 15.29 -4.74 -30.40
N GLY A 274 14.51 -5.19 -29.41
CA GLY A 274 14.33 -6.59 -29.07
C GLY A 274 15.36 -7.18 -28.10
N SER A 275 16.38 -6.41 -27.71
CA SER A 275 17.40 -6.87 -26.75
C SER A 275 16.82 -6.99 -25.33
N GLN A 276 17.34 -7.95 -24.55
CA GLN A 276 16.99 -8.11 -23.13
C GLN A 276 17.84 -7.18 -22.26
N VAL A 277 17.17 -6.42 -21.40
CA VAL A 277 17.81 -5.47 -20.48
C VAL A 277 17.49 -5.82 -19.05
N VAL A 278 18.51 -5.90 -18.19
CA VAL A 278 18.35 -6.17 -16.76
C VAL A 278 17.74 -4.95 -16.06
N LEU A 279 16.55 -5.09 -15.51
CA LEU A 279 15.81 -4.00 -14.87
C LEU A 279 16.53 -3.43 -13.65
N TRP A 280 17.25 -4.27 -12.90
CA TRP A 280 18.09 -3.83 -11.78
C TRP A 280 19.05 -2.70 -12.19
N LYS A 281 19.69 -2.81 -13.38
CA LYS A 281 20.62 -1.78 -13.88
C LYS A 281 19.91 -0.45 -14.15
N LEU A 282 18.71 -0.50 -14.72
CA LEU A 282 17.91 0.69 -15.02
C LEU A 282 17.45 1.36 -13.72
N TRP A 283 16.92 0.57 -12.78
CA TRP A 283 16.48 1.10 -11.49
C TRP A 283 17.63 1.68 -10.67
N ASN A 284 18.76 0.98 -10.62
CA ASN A 284 19.98 1.49 -9.96
C ASN A 284 20.45 2.81 -10.58
N GLY A 285 20.48 2.91 -11.92
CA GLY A 285 20.82 4.14 -12.63
C GLY A 285 19.86 5.28 -12.35
N ARG A 286 18.54 4.98 -12.28
CA ARG A 286 17.51 5.95 -11.90
C ARG A 286 17.73 6.46 -10.49
N GLN A 287 17.95 5.57 -9.51
CA GLN A 287 18.19 5.94 -8.12
C GLN A 287 19.45 6.79 -7.96
N SER A 288 20.55 6.41 -8.58
CA SER A 288 21.80 7.18 -8.54
C SER A 288 21.70 8.56 -9.24
N THR A 289 20.75 8.75 -10.16
CA THR A 289 20.60 10.00 -10.91
C THR A 289 19.57 10.95 -10.28
N LYS A 290 18.47 10.41 -9.76
CA LYS A 290 17.31 11.21 -9.31
C LYS A 290 17.10 11.18 -7.80
N PHE A 291 17.90 10.42 -7.03
CA PHE A 291 17.67 10.19 -5.60
C PHE A 291 18.99 10.07 -4.84
N ASN A 292 19.19 10.84 -3.79
CA ASN A 292 20.40 10.84 -2.96
C ASN A 292 20.31 9.93 -1.72
N GLY A 293 19.35 9.01 -1.70
CA GLY A 293 19.12 8.09 -0.58
C GLY A 293 18.30 8.69 0.57
N VAL A 294 17.84 7.81 1.44
CA VAL A 294 17.09 8.15 2.66
C VAL A 294 18.05 8.66 3.73
N SER A 295 17.57 9.55 4.58
CA SER A 295 18.32 10.07 5.74
C SER A 295 18.97 8.95 6.55
N TYR A 296 20.25 9.13 6.93
CA TYR A 296 20.99 8.25 7.85
C TYR A 296 20.20 7.98 9.12
N ILE A 297 19.63 9.02 9.72
CA ILE A 297 18.86 8.95 10.97
C ILE A 297 17.66 8.02 10.82
N VAL A 298 16.93 8.16 9.72
CA VAL A 298 15.73 7.34 9.42
C VAL A 298 16.13 5.88 9.20
N GLN A 299 17.20 5.62 8.45
CA GLN A 299 17.68 4.26 8.19
C GLN A 299 18.17 3.57 9.48
N ARG A 300 18.79 4.30 10.44
CA ARG A 300 19.11 3.76 11.76
C ARG A 300 17.88 3.37 12.56
N GLY A 301 16.82 4.18 12.49
CA GLY A 301 15.53 3.82 13.07
C GLY A 301 14.93 2.57 12.44
N ALA A 302 15.02 2.45 11.11
CA ALA A 302 14.51 1.27 10.38
C ALA A 302 15.32 0.00 10.69
N GLU A 303 16.66 0.10 10.83
CA GLU A 303 17.52 -1.01 11.25
C GLU A 303 17.10 -1.56 12.62
N ALA A 304 16.75 -0.67 13.56
CA ALA A 304 16.34 -1.07 14.91
C ALA A 304 15.06 -1.93 14.96
N VAL A 305 14.25 -1.92 13.89
CA VAL A 305 13.11 -2.83 13.73
C VAL A 305 13.53 -4.30 13.83
N TYR A 306 14.74 -4.61 13.35
CA TYR A 306 15.27 -5.99 13.30
C TYR A 306 16.02 -6.42 14.56
N SER A 307 16.19 -5.53 15.57
CA SER A 307 16.66 -5.95 16.89
C SER A 307 15.58 -6.80 17.61
N PRO A 308 15.95 -7.66 18.59
CA PRO A 308 14.96 -8.41 19.35
C PRO A 308 13.87 -7.53 19.99
N GLU A 309 14.26 -6.40 20.55
CA GLU A 309 13.36 -5.41 21.14
C GLU A 309 12.46 -4.75 20.08
N GLY A 310 13.04 -4.38 18.93
CA GLY A 310 12.32 -3.78 17.81
C GLY A 310 11.26 -4.73 17.25
N GLN A 311 11.62 -5.98 16.99
CA GLN A 311 10.69 -7.01 16.53
C GLN A 311 9.52 -7.23 17.51
N ALA A 312 9.81 -7.29 18.81
CA ALA A 312 8.78 -7.44 19.84
C ALA A 312 7.82 -6.24 19.86
N GLN A 313 8.35 -5.01 19.73
CA GLN A 313 7.56 -3.80 19.72
C GLN A 313 6.73 -3.65 18.44
N VAL A 314 7.29 -3.97 17.28
CA VAL A 314 6.55 -4.00 16.00
C VAL A 314 5.44 -5.03 16.04
N LYS A 315 5.69 -6.24 16.56
CA LYS A 315 4.67 -7.28 16.73
C LYS A 315 3.53 -6.80 17.63
N ALA A 316 3.84 -6.11 18.73
CA ALA A 316 2.85 -5.55 19.62
C ALA A 316 2.00 -4.47 18.93
N LEU A 317 2.63 -3.60 18.14
CA LEU A 317 1.95 -2.55 17.37
C LEU A 317 1.01 -3.14 16.30
N VAL A 318 1.47 -4.11 15.54
CA VAL A 318 0.65 -4.83 14.55
C VAL A 318 -0.52 -5.53 15.23
N SER A 319 -0.28 -6.23 16.36
CA SER A 319 -1.32 -6.91 17.13
C SER A 319 -2.37 -5.94 17.67
N PHE A 320 -1.96 -4.73 18.09
CA PHE A 320 -2.88 -3.69 18.53
C PHE A 320 -3.88 -3.31 17.43
N TYR A 321 -3.41 -3.08 16.20
CA TYR A 321 -4.27 -2.74 15.07
C TYR A 321 -5.10 -3.93 14.56
N LEU A 322 -4.56 -5.15 14.60
CA LEU A 322 -5.34 -6.34 14.26
C LEU A 322 -6.49 -6.57 15.26
N GLU A 323 -6.27 -6.29 16.54
CA GLU A 323 -7.35 -6.33 17.54
C GLU A 323 -8.41 -5.25 17.27
N ASN A 324 -8.00 -4.03 16.85
CA ASN A 324 -8.95 -3.01 16.38
C ASN A 324 -9.77 -3.52 15.18
N ALA A 325 -9.12 -4.15 14.20
CA ALA A 325 -9.79 -4.71 13.04
C ALA A 325 -10.78 -5.82 13.43
N ARG A 326 -10.42 -6.68 14.39
CA ARG A 326 -11.29 -7.71 14.93
C ARG A 326 -12.54 -7.10 15.58
N ILE A 327 -12.38 -6.09 16.44
CA ILE A 327 -13.49 -5.38 17.08
C ILE A 327 -14.42 -4.78 16.04
N ILE A 328 -13.88 -4.08 15.04
CA ILE A 328 -14.67 -3.49 13.96
C ILE A 328 -15.48 -4.58 13.25
N ARG A 329 -14.82 -5.63 12.81
CA ARG A 329 -15.41 -6.72 12.04
C ARG A 329 -16.52 -7.43 12.81
N GLU A 330 -16.25 -7.81 14.07
CA GLU A 330 -17.21 -8.57 14.90
C GLU A 330 -18.42 -7.73 15.28
N GLN A 331 -18.23 -6.47 15.68
CA GLN A 331 -19.35 -5.62 16.06
C GLN A 331 -20.25 -5.24 14.88
N LEU A 332 -19.67 -4.95 13.70
CA LEU A 332 -20.47 -4.67 12.52
C LEU A 332 -21.22 -5.91 12.04
N ALA A 333 -20.59 -7.09 12.06
CA ALA A 333 -21.27 -8.35 11.73
C ALA A 333 -22.40 -8.66 12.70
N ALA A 334 -22.21 -8.47 14.00
CA ALA A 334 -23.26 -8.64 15.01
C ALA A 334 -24.42 -7.64 14.86
N ALA A 335 -24.18 -6.49 14.24
CA ALA A 335 -25.22 -5.51 13.89
C ALA A 335 -25.93 -5.83 12.54
N GLY A 336 -25.64 -6.96 11.90
CA GLY A 336 -26.28 -7.40 10.66
C GLY A 336 -25.61 -6.87 9.37
N LEU A 337 -24.45 -6.19 9.46
CA LEU A 337 -23.72 -5.72 8.30
C LEU A 337 -22.83 -6.83 7.74
N THR A 338 -22.75 -6.93 6.42
CA THR A 338 -21.81 -7.84 5.74
C THR A 338 -20.43 -7.21 5.69
N VAL A 339 -19.42 -7.91 6.21
CA VAL A 339 -18.06 -7.43 6.35
C VAL A 339 -17.04 -8.41 5.80
N TYR A 340 -15.96 -7.89 5.22
CA TYR A 340 -14.84 -8.64 4.65
C TYR A 340 -13.53 -8.05 5.16
N GLY A 341 -12.42 -8.76 4.99
CA GLY A 341 -11.10 -8.32 5.44
C GLY A 341 -10.96 -8.26 6.96
N GLY A 342 -9.99 -7.50 7.46
CA GLY A 342 -9.77 -7.27 8.89
C GLY A 342 -9.27 -8.49 9.68
N VAL A 343 -8.71 -9.51 9.00
CA VAL A 343 -8.12 -10.71 9.63
C VAL A 343 -6.60 -10.67 9.54
N ASN A 344 -6.07 -10.58 8.34
CA ASN A 344 -4.64 -10.42 8.06
C ASN A 344 -4.34 -9.05 7.45
N ALA A 345 -5.13 -8.04 7.78
CA ALA A 345 -5.02 -6.69 7.25
C ALA A 345 -5.68 -5.68 8.22
N PRO A 346 -5.24 -4.42 8.20
CA PRO A 346 -5.84 -3.37 9.04
C PRO A 346 -7.13 -2.77 8.46
N TYR A 347 -7.62 -3.28 7.32
CA TYR A 347 -8.80 -2.75 6.64
C TYR A 347 -9.96 -3.74 6.73
N VAL A 348 -11.13 -3.19 7.11
CA VAL A 348 -12.42 -3.86 7.07
C VAL A 348 -13.22 -3.26 5.93
N TRP A 349 -13.67 -4.10 5.01
CA TRP A 349 -14.47 -3.74 3.85
C TRP A 349 -15.92 -4.11 4.12
N VAL A 350 -16.78 -3.11 4.17
CA VAL A 350 -18.17 -3.25 4.62
C VAL A 350 -19.08 -3.06 3.43
N LYS A 351 -19.99 -3.99 3.18
CA LYS A 351 -21.06 -3.79 2.22
C LYS A 351 -22.02 -2.74 2.77
N THR A 352 -22.32 -1.69 2.00
CA THR A 352 -23.28 -0.66 2.45
C THR A 352 -24.65 -1.25 2.65
N PRO A 353 -25.44 -0.76 3.62
CA PRO A 353 -26.84 -1.19 3.78
C PRO A 353 -27.63 -1.02 2.48
N ALA A 354 -28.65 -1.88 2.28
CA ALA A 354 -29.47 -1.87 1.09
C ALA A 354 -29.97 -0.46 0.73
N ASN A 355 -29.86 -0.12 -0.56
CA ASN A 355 -30.30 1.15 -1.14
C ASN A 355 -29.45 2.39 -0.79
N LEU A 356 -28.27 2.24 -0.17
CA LEU A 356 -27.34 3.35 0.05
C LEU A 356 -26.14 3.22 -0.88
N SER A 357 -25.86 4.29 -1.63
CA SER A 357 -24.57 4.42 -2.29
C SER A 357 -23.44 4.55 -1.26
N SER A 358 -22.21 4.32 -1.67
CA SER A 358 -21.04 4.46 -0.76
C SER A 358 -20.91 5.88 -0.21
N TRP A 359 -21.27 6.92 -0.97
CA TRP A 359 -21.30 8.30 -0.52
C TRP A 359 -22.50 8.64 0.35
N ASP A 360 -23.69 8.09 0.08
CA ASP A 360 -24.87 8.27 0.97
C ASP A 360 -24.61 7.64 2.33
N PHE A 361 -23.95 6.48 2.35
CA PHE A 361 -23.55 5.84 3.61
C PHE A 361 -22.51 6.66 4.36
N PHE A 362 -21.55 7.27 3.66
CA PHE A 362 -20.60 8.23 4.26
C PHE A 362 -21.33 9.40 4.93
N ASP A 363 -22.22 10.08 4.20
CA ASP A 363 -22.95 11.23 4.70
C ASP A 363 -23.83 10.84 5.89
N LYS A 364 -24.49 9.67 5.82
CA LYS A 364 -25.30 9.15 6.91
C LYS A 364 -24.49 8.88 8.17
N LEU A 365 -23.31 8.23 8.06
CA LEU A 365 -22.42 8.02 9.19
C LEU A 365 -21.91 9.32 9.79
N LEU A 366 -21.50 10.26 8.97
CA LEU A 366 -21.01 11.57 9.42
C LEU A 366 -22.10 12.37 10.16
N GLN A 367 -23.31 12.42 9.60
CA GLN A 367 -24.38 13.25 10.13
C GLN A 367 -25.08 12.64 11.36
N THR A 368 -25.20 11.30 11.44
CA THR A 368 -25.98 10.65 12.49
C THR A 368 -25.16 10.14 13.66
N VAL A 369 -23.94 9.65 13.38
CA VAL A 369 -23.08 9.02 14.40
C VAL A 369 -21.71 9.67 14.52
N HIS A 370 -21.40 10.67 13.70
CA HIS A 370 -20.14 11.41 13.68
C HIS A 370 -18.91 10.50 13.49
N VAL A 371 -19.05 9.51 12.61
CA VAL A 371 -17.96 8.58 12.24
C VAL A 371 -17.67 8.73 10.75
N VAL A 372 -16.38 8.72 10.41
CA VAL A 372 -15.89 8.86 9.05
C VAL A 372 -15.09 7.64 8.67
N GLY A 373 -15.49 6.99 7.57
CA GLY A 373 -14.70 5.98 6.87
C GLY A 373 -14.39 6.44 5.44
N THR A 374 -14.14 5.52 4.52
CA THR A 374 -13.84 5.86 3.13
C THR A 374 -14.84 5.21 2.18
N PRO A 375 -15.58 5.98 1.37
CA PRO A 375 -16.49 5.46 0.37
C PRO A 375 -15.78 4.55 -0.64
N GLY A 376 -16.36 3.39 -0.91
CA GLY A 376 -15.77 2.40 -1.81
C GLY A 376 -15.65 2.87 -3.25
N ALA A 377 -16.61 3.68 -3.74
CA ALA A 377 -16.54 4.32 -5.07
C ALA A 377 -15.26 5.12 -5.31
N GLY A 378 -14.59 5.57 -4.25
CA GLY A 378 -13.31 6.28 -4.38
C GLY A 378 -12.11 5.37 -4.72
N PHE A 379 -12.32 4.06 -4.71
CA PHE A 379 -11.30 3.07 -5.10
C PHE A 379 -11.55 2.44 -6.48
N GLY A 380 -12.60 2.87 -7.19
CA GLY A 380 -12.98 2.34 -8.50
C GLY A 380 -14.47 2.01 -8.58
N ALA A 381 -14.91 1.70 -9.78
CA ALA A 381 -16.34 1.46 -10.05
C ALA A 381 -16.89 0.24 -9.30
N ALA A 382 -16.10 -0.85 -9.19
CA ALA A 382 -16.48 -2.05 -8.45
C ALA A 382 -16.44 -1.85 -6.91
N GLY A 383 -15.92 -0.72 -6.43
CA GLY A 383 -16.00 -0.31 -5.03
C GLY A 383 -17.35 0.30 -4.64
N GLU A 384 -18.21 0.63 -5.60
CA GLU A 384 -19.55 1.16 -5.29
C GLU A 384 -20.39 0.09 -4.53
N GLY A 385 -21.16 0.56 -3.55
CA GLY A 385 -21.89 -0.32 -2.64
C GLY A 385 -21.04 -0.91 -1.50
N TYR A 386 -19.81 -0.42 -1.35
CA TYR A 386 -18.90 -0.79 -0.27
C TYR A 386 -18.34 0.42 0.45
N PHE A 387 -17.72 0.16 1.62
CA PHE A 387 -17.16 1.20 2.49
C PHE A 387 -15.96 0.66 3.25
N ARG A 388 -14.82 1.36 3.22
CA ARG A 388 -13.64 0.94 3.96
C ARG A 388 -13.60 1.57 5.35
N ILE A 389 -13.43 0.75 6.37
CA ILE A 389 -13.11 1.17 7.75
C ILE A 389 -11.68 0.74 8.07
N SER A 390 -10.88 1.68 8.58
CA SER A 390 -9.49 1.46 8.95
C SER A 390 -9.38 1.16 10.45
N ALA A 391 -8.54 0.20 10.81
CA ALA A 391 -8.19 -0.13 12.18
C ALA A 391 -7.16 0.84 12.80
N PHE A 392 -6.61 1.76 12.01
CA PHE A 392 -5.63 2.74 12.46
C PHE A 392 -6.31 3.85 13.27
N ASN A 393 -6.49 3.61 14.56
CA ASN A 393 -6.97 4.58 15.55
C ASN A 393 -6.70 4.05 16.97
N SER A 394 -6.91 4.87 17.99
CA SER A 394 -6.89 4.39 19.36
C SER A 394 -8.02 3.37 19.63
N ARG A 395 -7.84 2.51 20.63
CA ARG A 395 -8.82 1.49 21.02
C ARG A 395 -10.14 2.13 21.39
N GLU A 396 -10.09 3.17 22.21
CA GLU A 396 -11.24 3.90 22.72
C GLU A 396 -12.09 4.49 21.59
N ASN A 397 -11.43 5.07 20.58
CA ASN A 397 -12.11 5.63 19.42
C ASN A 397 -12.76 4.53 18.57
N VAL A 398 -12.09 3.39 18.40
CA VAL A 398 -12.66 2.25 17.67
C VAL A 398 -13.89 1.70 18.37
N GLU A 399 -13.81 1.44 19.67
CA GLU A 399 -14.93 0.94 20.46
C GLU A 399 -16.12 1.92 20.47
N GLU A 400 -15.85 3.20 20.66
CA GLU A 400 -16.89 4.23 20.65
C GLU A 400 -17.52 4.38 19.25
N ALA A 401 -16.73 4.37 18.17
CA ALA A 401 -17.28 4.40 16.82
C ALA A 401 -18.19 3.20 16.55
N MET A 402 -17.76 2.01 16.92
CA MET A 402 -18.57 0.80 16.75
C MET A 402 -19.85 0.86 17.58
N ARG A 403 -19.78 1.30 18.83
CA ARG A 403 -20.97 1.53 19.66
C ARG A 403 -21.98 2.47 18.99
N ARG A 404 -21.51 3.59 18.44
CA ARG A 404 -22.38 4.56 17.74
C ARG A 404 -23.03 3.96 16.49
N ILE A 405 -22.23 3.28 15.65
CA ILE A 405 -22.72 2.67 14.40
C ILE A 405 -23.74 1.57 14.73
N THR A 406 -23.42 0.63 15.60
CA THR A 406 -24.26 -0.54 15.88
C THR A 406 -25.55 -0.19 16.64
N THR A 407 -25.58 0.92 17.36
CA THR A 407 -26.80 1.43 18.00
C THR A 407 -27.77 2.02 16.97
N THR A 408 -27.25 2.62 15.91
CA THR A 408 -28.04 3.35 14.88
C THR A 408 -28.44 2.45 13.72
N PHE A 409 -27.57 1.50 13.33
CA PHE A 409 -27.76 0.61 12.18
C PHE A 409 -28.00 -0.84 12.64
N LYS A 410 -28.96 -1.05 13.51
CA LYS A 410 -29.46 -2.41 13.80
C LYS A 410 -30.26 -2.88 12.60
N GLY A 411 -29.82 -3.98 11.99
CA GLY A 411 -30.53 -4.67 10.92
C GLY A 411 -31.81 -5.34 11.40
#